data_e5aab22ebd8bd1963b1032926c5d3307
#
_entry.id   e5aab22ebd8bd1963b1032926c5d3307
#
_cell.length_a   1.000
_cell.length_b   1.000
_cell.length_c   1.000
_cell.angle_alpha   90.00
_cell.angle_beta   90.00
_cell.angle_gamma   90.00
#
_symmetry.space_group_name_H-M   'P 1'
#
loop_
_entity.id
_entity.type
_entity.pdbx_description
1 polymer ?
#
loop_
_entity_poly.entity_id
_entity_poly.type
_entity_poly.pdbx_seq_one_letter_code
_entity_poly.pdbx_strand_id
1 'polypeptide(L)'
;LCGWLQDTRNLGGIAFLQLRDITGVIQLTLLKKKLDADDYKKWTNINRESIVSVRGIVKENKEAPGGVEMLPDNLQILNEAETPLPLGVIDKIDSEIETRLNARYLDLRKSEIAANFKVRAAVSGAVHKHLRREKFLEVQTPKIIASATEGGTSLFEMKYFDKTAYLAQSPQLYKQMLMGGGLERVYEIGPAFRAEEHNTPRHLNEFISIDIEMSFADDDVVMGVMERLVDSAARAVAKETEALETLGIEPIELNLPLPRITYDEAIEMSNGKAEWGEDLSMEATREIAAQMNGFFFITKWPLSLKPFYIQPDDDPKYSRGFDFMYNEVEMTSGGQRVHDVNMLKERLKEQGLDPDGFNHYLDPFRYGMPPHAGWGLGLDRLSMIFAGAKNVRECVLFPRDRTRMTP
;
A
#
# COMPACT_ATOMS: atom_id res chain seq x y z
N LEU A 1 -27.19 13.27 -16.59
CA LEU A 1 -26.26 12.97 -15.50
C LEU A 1 -26.85 11.90 -14.58
N CYS A 2 -25.98 11.05 -14.01
CA CYS A 2 -26.37 10.09 -12.98
C CYS A 2 -25.39 10.22 -11.81
N GLY A 3 -25.90 10.07 -10.58
CA GLY A 3 -25.03 10.18 -9.42
C GLY A 3 -25.76 10.03 -8.10
N TRP A 4 -25.07 10.26 -7.02
CA TRP A 4 -25.59 10.26 -5.66
C TRP A 4 -26.12 11.63 -5.28
N LEU A 5 -27.31 11.70 -4.69
CA LEU A 5 -27.87 12.91 -4.14
C LEU A 5 -27.23 13.19 -2.79
N GLN A 6 -26.23 14.04 -2.76
CA GLN A 6 -25.39 14.28 -1.59
C GLN A 6 -26.09 15.12 -0.52
N ASP A 7 -26.80 16.19 -0.93
CA ASP A 7 -27.51 17.08 -0.04
C ASP A 7 -28.73 17.75 -0.71
N THR A 8 -29.67 18.19 0.11
CA THR A 8 -30.87 18.92 -0.33
C THR A 8 -31.16 20.08 0.59
N ARG A 9 -31.29 21.29 0.01
CA ARG A 9 -31.69 22.49 0.71
C ARG A 9 -32.96 23.04 0.09
N ASN A 10 -34.09 22.94 0.79
CA ASN A 10 -35.39 23.42 0.34
C ASN A 10 -35.76 24.75 1.00
N LEU A 11 -36.00 25.81 0.23
CA LEU A 11 -36.40 27.14 0.66
C LEU A 11 -37.86 27.46 0.35
N GLY A 12 -38.67 26.42 0.08
CA GLY A 12 -40.10 26.54 -0.18
C GLY A 12 -40.48 26.80 -1.64
N GLY A 13 -39.95 27.85 -2.27
CA GLY A 13 -40.18 28.17 -3.69
C GLY A 13 -39.09 27.75 -4.63
N ILE A 14 -37.92 27.50 -4.07
CA ILE A 14 -36.72 27.01 -4.76
C ILE A 14 -36.04 25.96 -3.88
N ALA A 15 -35.48 24.91 -4.49
CA ALA A 15 -34.66 23.96 -3.81
C ALA A 15 -33.36 23.70 -4.58
N PHE A 16 -32.30 23.43 -3.83
CA PHE A 16 -30.97 23.12 -4.33
C PHE A 16 -30.61 21.70 -3.91
N LEU A 17 -30.34 20.86 -4.90
CA LEU A 17 -29.88 19.49 -4.69
C LEU A 17 -28.44 19.39 -5.18
N GLN A 18 -27.58 18.72 -4.45
CA GLN A 18 -26.21 18.46 -4.85
C GLN A 18 -26.10 17.05 -5.39
N LEU A 19 -25.80 16.92 -6.69
CA LEU A 19 -25.57 15.65 -7.36
C LEU A 19 -24.08 15.43 -7.48
N ARG A 20 -23.57 14.32 -6.92
CA ARG A 20 -22.17 13.91 -6.96
C ARG A 20 -21.99 12.71 -7.87
N ASP A 21 -20.97 12.75 -8.71
CA ASP A 21 -20.45 11.60 -9.45
C ASP A 21 -18.92 11.55 -9.40
N ILE A 22 -18.27 10.74 -10.24
CA ILE A 22 -16.81 10.61 -10.30
C ILE A 22 -16.10 11.89 -10.75
N THR A 23 -16.80 12.80 -11.43
CA THR A 23 -16.23 14.04 -11.96
C THR A 23 -16.36 15.23 -11.01
N GLY A 24 -17.16 15.08 -9.95
CA GLY A 24 -17.36 16.12 -8.94
C GLY A 24 -18.81 16.28 -8.51
N VAL A 25 -19.17 17.51 -8.10
CA VAL A 25 -20.50 17.85 -7.59
C VAL A 25 -21.11 18.97 -8.43
N ILE A 26 -22.34 18.80 -8.89
CA ILE A 26 -23.12 19.84 -9.56
C ILE A 26 -24.38 20.16 -8.77
N GLN A 27 -24.73 21.46 -8.70
CA GLN A 27 -25.98 21.91 -8.12
C GLN A 27 -27.13 21.71 -9.10
N LEU A 28 -28.20 21.06 -8.67
CA LEU A 28 -29.47 21.00 -9.37
C LEU A 28 -30.40 22.05 -8.72
N THR A 29 -30.91 22.98 -9.50
CA THR A 29 -31.79 24.04 -9.02
C THR A 29 -33.22 23.76 -9.44
N LEU A 30 -34.08 23.43 -8.47
CA LEU A 30 -35.49 23.16 -8.67
C LEU A 30 -36.32 24.43 -8.45
N LEU A 31 -37.02 24.86 -9.47
CA LEU A 31 -37.94 26.02 -9.38
C LEU A 31 -39.37 25.51 -9.30
N LYS A 32 -40.04 25.66 -8.16
CA LYS A 32 -41.40 25.18 -7.92
C LYS A 32 -42.38 25.68 -8.97
N LYS A 33 -42.19 26.90 -9.49
CA LYS A 33 -43.03 27.50 -10.52
C LYS A 33 -42.92 26.82 -11.92
N LYS A 34 -41.84 26.06 -12.14
CA LYS A 34 -41.52 25.42 -13.43
C LYS A 34 -41.74 23.93 -13.45
N LEU A 35 -41.94 23.33 -12.29
CA LEU A 35 -42.15 21.88 -12.12
C LEU A 35 -43.58 21.61 -11.72
N ASP A 36 -44.02 20.39 -12.02
CA ASP A 36 -45.26 19.86 -11.44
C ASP A 36 -45.14 19.84 -9.90
N ALA A 37 -46.27 20.07 -9.22
CA ALA A 37 -46.28 20.16 -7.76
C ALA A 37 -45.88 18.85 -7.06
N ASP A 38 -46.28 17.73 -7.64
CA ASP A 38 -45.99 16.38 -7.11
C ASP A 38 -44.54 16.01 -7.39
N ASP A 39 -44.02 16.34 -8.57
CA ASP A 39 -42.59 16.18 -8.91
C ASP A 39 -41.71 17.02 -7.99
N TYR A 40 -42.03 18.32 -7.79
CA TYR A 40 -41.28 19.18 -6.88
C TYR A 40 -41.25 18.58 -5.46
N LYS A 41 -42.40 18.15 -4.94
CA LYS A 41 -42.50 17.52 -3.62
C LYS A 41 -41.71 16.22 -3.55
N LYS A 42 -41.80 15.38 -4.56
CA LYS A 42 -41.07 14.11 -4.64
C LYS A 42 -39.58 14.35 -4.66
N TRP A 43 -39.08 15.23 -5.52
CA TRP A 43 -37.64 15.45 -5.71
C TRP A 43 -36.99 16.15 -4.53
N THR A 44 -37.71 17.01 -3.81
CA THR A 44 -37.19 17.66 -2.59
C THR A 44 -37.18 16.78 -1.34
N ASN A 45 -37.82 15.60 -1.39
CA ASN A 45 -37.88 14.66 -0.27
C ASN A 45 -37.08 13.37 -0.51
N ILE A 46 -36.28 13.32 -1.56
CA ILE A 46 -35.40 12.16 -1.82
C ILE A 46 -34.35 12.07 -0.68
N ASN A 47 -34.17 10.86 -0.17
CA ASN A 47 -33.19 10.60 0.87
C ASN A 47 -31.76 10.88 0.37
N ARG A 48 -30.91 11.45 1.25
CA ARG A 48 -29.48 11.59 0.95
C ARG A 48 -28.86 10.27 0.56
N GLU A 49 -27.88 10.33 -0.34
CA GLU A 49 -27.16 9.17 -0.91
C GLU A 49 -28.01 8.24 -1.78
N SER A 50 -29.27 8.63 -2.11
CA SER A 50 -30.02 7.97 -3.19
C SER A 50 -29.37 8.22 -4.54
N ILE A 51 -29.51 7.24 -5.45
CA ILE A 51 -28.99 7.35 -6.81
C ILE A 51 -30.11 7.87 -7.71
N VAL A 52 -29.79 8.93 -8.45
CA VAL A 52 -30.73 9.56 -9.37
C VAL A 52 -30.14 9.71 -10.78
N SER A 53 -31.02 9.68 -11.77
CA SER A 53 -30.75 10.10 -13.14
C SER A 53 -31.46 11.41 -13.39
N VAL A 54 -30.73 12.40 -13.91
CA VAL A 54 -31.25 13.75 -14.11
C VAL A 54 -30.99 14.19 -15.54
N ARG A 55 -32.03 14.75 -16.18
CA ARG A 55 -31.95 15.46 -17.45
C ARG A 55 -32.33 16.93 -17.20
N GLY A 56 -31.69 17.86 -17.89
CA GLY A 56 -31.95 19.29 -17.77
C GLY A 56 -30.97 20.14 -18.53
N ILE A 57 -31.06 21.45 -18.32
CA ILE A 57 -30.24 22.45 -18.98
C ILE A 57 -29.18 22.94 -18.01
N VAL A 58 -27.90 22.83 -18.38
CA VAL A 58 -26.76 23.39 -17.65
C VAL A 58 -26.64 24.87 -17.94
N LYS A 59 -26.40 25.69 -16.91
CA LYS A 59 -26.20 27.14 -17.00
C LYS A 59 -25.02 27.58 -16.14
N GLU A 60 -24.38 28.64 -16.58
CA GLU A 60 -23.45 29.39 -15.72
C GLU A 60 -24.22 30.05 -14.57
N ASN A 61 -23.73 29.85 -13.36
CA ASN A 61 -24.21 30.52 -12.15
C ASN A 61 -23.05 30.68 -11.17
N LYS A 62 -22.54 31.90 -11.05
CA LYS A 62 -21.39 32.23 -10.19
C LYS A 62 -21.63 31.96 -8.71
N GLU A 63 -22.90 31.88 -8.28
CA GLU A 63 -23.27 31.59 -6.89
C GLU A 63 -23.34 30.07 -6.62
N ALA A 64 -23.40 29.24 -7.65
CA ALA A 64 -23.41 27.78 -7.52
C ALA A 64 -21.98 27.24 -7.32
N PRO A 65 -21.81 26.16 -6.53
CA PRO A 65 -20.53 25.47 -6.43
C PRO A 65 -20.00 25.08 -7.83
N GLY A 66 -18.73 25.41 -8.10
CA GLY A 66 -18.12 25.16 -9.42
C GLY A 66 -18.56 26.13 -10.53
N GLY A 67 -19.34 27.19 -10.22
CA GLY A 67 -19.74 28.23 -11.19
C GLY A 67 -20.82 27.80 -12.17
N VAL A 68 -21.41 26.61 -12.02
CA VAL A 68 -22.45 26.06 -12.90
C VAL A 68 -23.58 25.41 -12.11
N GLU A 69 -24.78 25.44 -12.68
CA GLU A 69 -25.92 24.73 -12.15
C GLU A 69 -26.68 24.01 -13.26
N MET A 70 -27.46 23.00 -12.92
CA MET A 70 -28.41 22.36 -13.83
C MET A 70 -29.85 22.70 -13.41
N LEU A 71 -30.67 23.07 -14.36
CA LEU A 71 -32.13 23.18 -14.19
C LEU A 71 -32.77 21.90 -14.70
N PRO A 72 -33.18 20.98 -13.83
CA PRO A 72 -33.79 19.71 -14.23
C PRO A 72 -35.15 19.89 -14.90
N ASP A 73 -35.39 19.18 -15.98
CA ASP A 73 -36.71 18.94 -16.57
C ASP A 73 -37.25 17.54 -16.28
N ASN A 74 -36.35 16.61 -15.93
CA ASN A 74 -36.70 15.25 -15.51
C ASN A 74 -35.68 14.74 -14.47
N LEU A 75 -36.19 14.09 -13.41
CA LEU A 75 -35.40 13.40 -12.41
C LEU A 75 -36.07 12.05 -12.11
N GLN A 76 -35.30 10.98 -12.30
CA GLN A 76 -35.69 9.63 -11.99
C GLN A 76 -34.87 9.09 -10.81
N ILE A 77 -35.53 8.56 -9.79
CA ILE A 77 -34.86 7.82 -8.72
C ILE A 77 -34.54 6.43 -9.26
N LEU A 78 -33.25 6.10 -9.33
CA LEU A 78 -32.78 4.78 -9.78
C LEU A 78 -32.71 3.80 -8.61
N ASN A 79 -32.28 4.30 -7.43
CA ASN A 79 -32.24 3.52 -6.19
C ASN A 79 -32.36 4.49 -5.01
N GLU A 80 -33.26 4.22 -4.11
CA GLU A 80 -33.49 5.04 -2.92
C GLU A 80 -32.67 4.50 -1.75
N ALA A 81 -31.95 5.39 -1.06
CA ALA A 81 -31.18 5.02 0.12
C ALA A 81 -32.08 4.89 1.35
N GLU A 82 -31.82 3.89 2.16
CA GLU A 82 -32.43 3.76 3.48
C GLU A 82 -31.86 4.82 4.44
N THR A 83 -32.66 5.29 5.39
CA THR A 83 -32.25 6.23 6.42
C THR A 83 -32.65 5.72 7.80
N PRO A 84 -31.83 5.99 8.85
CA PRO A 84 -30.58 6.76 8.82
C PRO A 84 -29.42 6.00 8.18
N LEU A 85 -28.46 6.72 7.57
CA LEU A 85 -27.21 6.13 7.07
C LEU A 85 -26.35 5.63 8.24
N PRO A 86 -25.70 4.45 8.12
CA PRO A 86 -24.83 3.93 9.18
C PRO A 86 -23.54 4.75 9.35
N LEU A 87 -23.18 5.58 8.37
CA LEU A 87 -22.05 6.50 8.39
C LEU A 87 -22.42 7.77 7.62
N GLY A 88 -22.21 8.94 8.20
CA GLY A 88 -22.37 10.23 7.52
C GLY A 88 -21.31 10.40 6.42
N VAL A 89 -21.74 10.89 5.25
CA VAL A 89 -20.84 11.13 4.10
C VAL A 89 -20.34 12.56 4.06
N ILE A 90 -21.23 13.52 4.32
CA ILE A 90 -20.92 14.97 4.32
C ILE A 90 -20.84 15.58 5.71
N ASP A 91 -21.19 14.83 6.73
CA ASP A 91 -21.19 15.30 8.09
C ASP A 91 -19.76 15.41 8.61
N LYS A 92 -19.43 16.54 9.24
CA LYS A 92 -18.10 16.79 9.83
C LYS A 92 -17.91 16.08 11.19
N ILE A 93 -18.60 14.96 11.39
CA ILE A 93 -18.44 14.14 12.59
C ILE A 93 -17.27 13.21 12.37
N ASP A 94 -16.25 13.36 13.20
CA ASP A 94 -15.12 12.46 13.24
C ASP A 94 -15.59 11.10 13.77
N SER A 95 -15.46 10.08 12.96
CA SER A 95 -15.84 8.71 13.32
C SER A 95 -14.58 7.86 13.48
N GLU A 96 -14.58 7.02 14.50
CA GLU A 96 -13.51 6.05 14.74
C GLU A 96 -13.29 5.18 13.50
N ILE A 97 -12.05 4.80 13.26
CA ILE A 97 -11.66 4.04 12.08
C ILE A 97 -12.46 2.73 11.93
N GLU A 98 -12.79 2.07 13.03
CA GLU A 98 -13.57 0.83 13.03
C GLU A 98 -15.00 1.06 12.48
N THR A 99 -15.65 2.16 12.89
CA THR A 99 -16.98 2.55 12.39
C THR A 99 -16.91 2.86 10.89
N ARG A 100 -15.87 3.56 10.45
CA ARG A 100 -15.63 3.90 9.04
C ARG A 100 -15.42 2.64 8.21
N LEU A 101 -14.62 1.70 8.70
CA LEU A 101 -14.35 0.44 8.01
C LEU A 101 -15.58 -0.49 7.95
N ASN A 102 -16.45 -0.47 8.96
CA ASN A 102 -17.72 -1.23 8.94
C ASN A 102 -18.69 -0.73 7.86
N ALA A 103 -18.63 0.55 7.52
CA ALA A 103 -19.40 1.16 6.44
C ALA A 103 -18.48 1.70 5.32
N ARG A 104 -17.44 0.94 4.96
CA ARG A 104 -16.40 1.37 4.03
C ARG A 104 -16.94 1.85 2.68
N TYR A 105 -18.00 1.25 2.18
CA TYR A 105 -18.69 1.68 0.96
C TYR A 105 -19.28 3.10 1.05
N LEU A 106 -19.65 3.59 2.23
CA LEU A 106 -20.04 4.98 2.45
C LEU A 106 -18.81 5.86 2.71
N ASP A 107 -17.83 5.36 3.46
CA ASP A 107 -16.59 6.07 3.76
C ASP A 107 -15.83 6.45 2.48
N LEU A 108 -15.81 5.56 1.48
CA LEU A 108 -15.22 5.80 0.16
C LEU A 108 -15.91 6.92 -0.65
N ARG A 109 -17.11 7.36 -0.25
CA ARG A 109 -17.80 8.48 -0.88
C ARG A 109 -17.30 9.84 -0.40
N LYS A 110 -16.50 9.87 0.67
CA LYS A 110 -15.83 11.07 1.16
C LYS A 110 -14.63 11.39 0.27
N SER A 111 -14.46 12.64 -0.10
CA SER A 111 -13.40 13.07 -1.01
C SER A 111 -12.00 12.76 -0.48
N GLU A 112 -11.77 13.02 0.80
CA GLU A 112 -10.48 12.77 1.47
C GLU A 112 -10.14 11.27 1.54
N ILE A 113 -11.15 10.41 1.69
CA ILE A 113 -10.93 8.96 1.68
C ILE A 113 -10.66 8.46 0.25
N ALA A 114 -11.44 8.94 -0.71
CA ALA A 114 -11.24 8.61 -2.13
C ALA A 114 -9.86 9.08 -2.62
N ALA A 115 -9.36 10.23 -2.14
CA ALA A 115 -8.05 10.78 -2.48
C ALA A 115 -6.90 9.83 -2.11
N ASN A 116 -6.96 9.14 -0.95
CA ASN A 116 -5.96 8.12 -0.58
C ASN A 116 -5.83 7.02 -1.66
N PHE A 117 -6.95 6.63 -2.28
CA PHE A 117 -6.96 5.59 -3.32
C PHE A 117 -6.55 6.12 -4.69
N LYS A 118 -6.75 7.42 -5.00
CA LYS A 118 -6.16 8.07 -6.17
C LYS A 118 -4.63 8.06 -6.05
N VAL A 119 -4.08 8.45 -4.89
CA VAL A 119 -2.64 8.37 -4.60
C VAL A 119 -2.13 6.93 -4.71
N ARG A 120 -2.81 5.96 -4.09
CA ARG A 120 -2.43 4.54 -4.18
C ARG A 120 -2.40 4.04 -5.64
N ALA A 121 -3.38 4.40 -6.45
CA ALA A 121 -3.44 4.03 -7.85
C ALA A 121 -2.26 4.64 -8.65
N ALA A 122 -1.91 5.90 -8.38
CA ALA A 122 -0.76 6.56 -8.99
C ALA A 122 0.56 5.86 -8.61
N VAL A 123 0.74 5.52 -7.33
CA VAL A 123 1.90 4.74 -6.84
C VAL A 123 2.00 3.40 -7.56
N SER A 124 0.93 2.60 -7.55
CA SER A 124 0.91 1.27 -8.19
C SER A 124 1.21 1.35 -9.69
N GLY A 125 0.57 2.29 -10.39
CA GLY A 125 0.79 2.52 -11.82
C GLY A 125 2.25 2.93 -12.14
N ALA A 126 2.85 3.76 -11.29
CA ALA A 126 4.24 4.18 -11.44
C ALA A 126 5.22 3.02 -11.22
N VAL A 127 4.98 2.17 -10.22
CA VAL A 127 5.79 0.98 -9.91
C VAL A 127 5.80 0.03 -11.11
N HIS A 128 4.63 -0.37 -11.63
CA HIS A 128 4.54 -1.22 -12.82
C HIS A 128 5.27 -0.60 -14.03
N LYS A 129 5.04 0.67 -14.30
CA LYS A 129 5.67 1.37 -15.42
C LYS A 129 7.19 1.43 -15.27
N HIS A 130 7.68 1.69 -14.06
CA HIS A 130 9.11 1.79 -13.76
C HIS A 130 9.80 0.43 -13.97
N LEU A 131 9.30 -0.63 -13.34
CA LEU A 131 9.91 -1.96 -13.41
C LEU A 131 9.92 -2.52 -14.84
N ARG A 132 8.83 -2.34 -15.59
CA ARG A 132 8.79 -2.73 -17.02
C ARG A 132 9.79 -1.94 -17.86
N ARG A 133 9.98 -0.63 -17.60
CA ARG A 133 11.01 0.18 -18.27
C ARG A 133 12.42 -0.30 -17.98
N GLU A 134 12.69 -0.79 -16.78
CA GLU A 134 13.96 -1.41 -16.38
C GLU A 134 14.05 -2.89 -16.79
N LYS A 135 13.12 -3.36 -17.64
CA LYS A 135 13.08 -4.71 -18.22
C LYS A 135 12.89 -5.85 -17.22
N PHE A 136 12.22 -5.57 -16.11
CA PHE A 136 11.75 -6.63 -15.23
C PHE A 136 10.54 -7.34 -15.84
N LEU A 137 10.53 -8.66 -15.77
CA LEU A 137 9.40 -9.52 -16.15
C LEU A 137 8.46 -9.66 -14.97
N GLU A 138 7.18 -9.38 -15.17
CA GLU A 138 6.14 -9.61 -14.15
C GLU A 138 5.86 -11.11 -14.06
N VAL A 139 5.88 -11.64 -12.83
CA VAL A 139 5.61 -13.03 -12.52
C VAL A 139 4.59 -13.15 -11.41
N GLN A 140 3.95 -14.31 -11.30
CA GLN A 140 3.05 -14.66 -10.20
C GLN A 140 3.53 -15.97 -9.59
N THR A 141 3.75 -15.96 -8.28
CA THR A 141 4.17 -17.14 -7.53
C THR A 141 3.01 -17.73 -6.72
N PRO A 142 3.05 -19.03 -6.37
CA PRO A 142 2.02 -19.64 -5.54
C PRO A 142 1.83 -18.93 -4.20
N LYS A 143 0.57 -18.77 -3.80
CA LYS A 143 0.21 -18.23 -2.46
C LYS A 143 -0.23 -19.33 -1.49
N ILE A 144 -0.41 -20.56 -1.97
CA ILE A 144 -0.58 -21.75 -1.15
C ILE A 144 0.74 -22.50 -1.21
N ILE A 145 1.40 -22.67 -0.09
CA ILE A 145 2.75 -23.24 0.04
C ILE A 145 2.77 -24.42 1.00
N ALA A 146 3.71 -25.35 0.80
CA ALA A 146 3.83 -26.56 1.60
C ALA A 146 4.66 -26.40 2.87
N SER A 147 5.51 -25.35 2.93
CA SER A 147 6.41 -25.10 4.05
C SER A 147 6.65 -23.61 4.26
N ALA A 148 7.14 -23.25 5.44
CA ALA A 148 7.53 -21.87 5.74
C ALA A 148 8.65 -21.38 4.82
N THR A 149 8.58 -20.12 4.41
CA THR A 149 9.59 -19.47 3.56
C THR A 149 10.68 -18.77 4.37
N GLU A 150 10.40 -18.32 5.59
CA GLU A 150 11.28 -17.42 6.35
C GLU A 150 11.35 -17.77 7.86
N GLY A 151 11.45 -19.07 8.21
CA GLY A 151 11.66 -19.47 9.60
C GLY A 151 10.40 -19.77 10.41
N GLY A 152 9.23 -19.84 9.80
CA GLY A 152 8.07 -20.55 10.35
C GLY A 152 7.20 -19.83 11.39
N THR A 153 7.52 -18.59 11.77
CA THR A 153 6.67 -17.82 12.66
C THR A 153 5.57 -17.09 11.89
N SER A 154 4.39 -16.92 12.51
CA SER A 154 3.29 -16.12 11.96
C SER A 154 2.72 -16.62 10.62
N LEU A 155 2.58 -17.95 10.45
CA LEU A 155 1.94 -18.58 9.29
C LEU A 155 0.45 -18.78 9.51
N PHE A 156 -0.35 -18.50 8.49
CA PHE A 156 -1.73 -18.99 8.42
C PHE A 156 -1.73 -20.41 7.88
N GLU A 157 -2.01 -21.37 8.78
CA GLU A 157 -2.20 -22.76 8.40
C GLU A 157 -3.58 -23.00 7.81
N MET A 158 -3.65 -23.84 6.77
CA MET A 158 -4.90 -24.23 6.14
C MET A 158 -4.91 -25.72 5.76
N LYS A 159 -6.10 -26.29 5.73
CA LYS A 159 -6.29 -27.65 5.21
C LYS A 159 -6.27 -27.61 3.67
N TYR A 160 -5.39 -28.41 3.08
CA TYR A 160 -5.27 -28.59 1.65
C TYR A 160 -5.51 -30.05 1.28
N PHE A 161 -6.76 -30.42 1.05
CA PHE A 161 -7.22 -31.81 0.88
C PHE A 161 -6.87 -32.67 2.11
N ASP A 162 -5.95 -33.61 1.94
CA ASP A 162 -5.41 -34.51 2.98
C ASP A 162 -4.10 -34.03 3.61
N LYS A 163 -3.61 -32.84 3.19
CA LYS A 163 -2.35 -32.25 3.63
C LYS A 163 -2.57 -30.94 4.36
N THR A 164 -1.54 -30.52 5.08
CA THR A 164 -1.43 -29.16 5.60
C THR A 164 -0.73 -28.27 4.59
N ALA A 165 -1.22 -27.06 4.40
CA ALA A 165 -0.61 -26.01 3.61
C ALA A 165 -0.63 -24.69 4.39
N TYR A 166 0.06 -23.68 3.88
CA TYR A 166 0.15 -22.36 4.49
C TYR A 166 -0.08 -21.28 3.45
N LEU A 167 -0.55 -20.11 3.89
CA LEU A 167 -0.55 -18.92 3.05
C LEU A 167 0.86 -18.31 3.03
N ALA A 168 1.31 -17.89 1.83
CA ALA A 168 2.67 -17.39 1.61
C ALA A 168 2.91 -16.05 2.31
N GLN A 169 3.98 -15.96 3.09
CA GLN A 169 4.42 -14.72 3.74
C GLN A 169 5.11 -13.76 2.78
N SER A 170 5.73 -14.30 1.73
CA SER A 170 6.40 -13.58 0.65
C SER A 170 6.67 -14.53 -0.53
N PRO A 171 7.04 -14.04 -1.71
CA PRO A 171 7.51 -14.88 -2.84
C PRO A 171 9.00 -15.22 -2.73
N GLN A 172 9.69 -15.03 -1.61
CA GLN A 172 11.15 -14.99 -1.49
C GLN A 172 11.85 -16.17 -2.11
N LEU A 173 11.46 -17.40 -1.75
CA LEU A 173 12.13 -18.59 -2.29
C LEU A 173 11.90 -18.75 -3.80
N TYR A 174 10.68 -18.47 -4.25
CA TYR A 174 10.32 -18.60 -5.67
C TYR A 174 11.06 -17.58 -6.54
N LYS A 175 11.12 -16.30 -6.14
CA LYS A 175 11.80 -15.27 -6.93
C LYS A 175 13.31 -15.56 -7.08
N GLN A 176 13.94 -16.15 -6.06
CA GLN A 176 15.33 -16.62 -6.16
C GLN A 176 15.46 -17.86 -7.10
N MET A 177 14.55 -18.83 -6.99
CA MET A 177 14.54 -19.99 -7.90
C MET A 177 14.41 -19.58 -9.37
N LEU A 178 13.67 -18.50 -9.67
CA LEU A 178 13.52 -17.96 -11.02
C LEU A 178 14.84 -17.41 -11.59
N MET A 179 15.77 -16.97 -10.73
CA MET A 179 17.12 -16.57 -11.16
C MET A 179 17.89 -17.77 -11.70
N GLY A 180 17.81 -18.94 -11.03
CA GLY A 180 18.35 -20.22 -11.55
C GLY A 180 17.63 -20.69 -12.80
N GLY A 181 16.40 -20.25 -13.04
CA GLY A 181 15.64 -20.48 -14.29
C GLY A 181 16.03 -19.56 -15.45
N GLY A 182 16.95 -18.61 -15.25
CA GLY A 182 17.43 -17.70 -16.28
C GLY A 182 16.55 -16.50 -16.57
N LEU A 183 15.58 -16.17 -15.71
CA LEU A 183 14.72 -14.97 -15.86
C LEU A 183 15.37 -13.71 -15.28
N GLU A 184 16.59 -13.48 -15.44
CA GLU A 184 17.50 -12.45 -14.92
C GLU A 184 16.91 -11.27 -14.12
N ARG A 185 15.69 -10.83 -14.40
CA ARG A 185 14.99 -9.72 -13.70
C ARG A 185 13.51 -10.03 -13.60
N VAL A 186 13.02 -10.27 -12.40
CA VAL A 186 11.60 -10.53 -12.14
C VAL A 186 11.03 -9.58 -11.11
N TYR A 187 9.73 -9.30 -11.23
CA TYR A 187 8.99 -8.65 -10.17
C TYR A 187 7.60 -9.26 -10.00
N GLU A 188 7.10 -9.21 -8.80
CA GLU A 188 5.73 -9.56 -8.46
C GLU A 188 5.10 -8.44 -7.65
N ILE A 189 3.86 -8.06 -7.98
CA ILE A 189 3.00 -7.26 -7.12
C ILE A 189 1.82 -8.15 -6.76
N GLY A 190 1.80 -8.62 -5.52
CA GLY A 190 0.83 -9.62 -5.10
C GLY A 190 0.60 -9.67 -3.59
N PRO A 191 -0.43 -10.41 -3.16
CA PRO A 191 -0.75 -10.55 -1.75
C PRO A 191 0.30 -11.37 -1.01
N ALA A 192 0.56 -10.95 0.22
CA ALA A 192 1.34 -11.66 1.21
C ALA A 192 0.54 -11.73 2.53
N PHE A 193 0.77 -12.78 3.31
CA PHE A 193 -0.03 -13.10 4.48
C PHE A 193 0.87 -13.34 5.70
N ARG A 194 0.61 -12.61 6.78
CA ARG A 194 1.36 -12.78 8.04
C ARG A 194 0.38 -12.85 9.20
N ALA A 195 0.40 -13.95 9.95
CA ALA A 195 -0.45 -14.15 11.13
C ALA A 195 0.10 -13.40 12.36
N GLU A 196 0.40 -12.10 12.19
CA GLU A 196 0.90 -11.26 13.26
C GLU A 196 -0.18 -11.01 14.31
N GLU A 197 0.17 -11.19 15.58
CA GLU A 197 -0.77 -11.02 16.68
C GLU A 197 -0.97 -9.57 17.11
N HIS A 198 -0.10 -8.67 16.69
CA HIS A 198 -0.12 -7.26 17.08
C HIS A 198 -0.96 -6.41 16.13
N ASN A 199 -1.94 -5.71 16.68
CA ASN A 199 -2.76 -4.76 15.93
C ASN A 199 -2.14 -3.36 15.98
N THR A 200 -1.30 -3.02 15.02
CA THR A 200 -0.64 -1.71 14.93
C THR A 200 -1.14 -0.91 13.73
N PRO A 201 -0.97 0.41 13.68
CA PRO A 201 -1.32 1.22 12.51
C PRO A 201 -0.54 0.90 11.23
N ARG A 202 0.52 0.08 11.33
CA ARG A 202 1.47 -0.19 10.23
C ARG A 202 1.43 -1.64 9.74
N HIS A 203 0.66 -2.53 10.39
CA HIS A 203 0.62 -3.96 10.08
C HIS A 203 -0.79 -4.42 9.71
N LEU A 204 -0.84 -5.30 8.73
CA LEU A 204 -2.01 -6.04 8.28
C LEU A 204 -1.65 -7.51 8.15
N ASN A 205 -2.63 -8.39 8.31
CA ASN A 205 -2.43 -9.83 8.12
C ASN A 205 -2.47 -10.25 6.64
N GLU A 206 -3.11 -9.43 5.80
CA GLU A 206 -3.10 -9.53 4.34
C GLU A 206 -2.71 -8.16 3.78
N PHE A 207 -1.64 -8.11 3.00
CA PHE A 207 -1.12 -6.88 2.40
C PHE A 207 -0.55 -7.13 1.02
N ILE A 208 -0.35 -6.07 0.24
CA ILE A 208 0.25 -6.16 -1.09
C ILE A 208 1.75 -5.87 -1.00
N SER A 209 2.55 -6.84 -1.42
CA SER A 209 4.00 -6.72 -1.55
C SER A 209 4.41 -6.45 -2.99
N ILE A 210 5.42 -5.60 -3.16
CA ILE A 210 6.17 -5.38 -4.39
C ILE A 210 7.50 -6.08 -4.19
N ASP A 211 7.75 -7.15 -4.89
CA ASP A 211 8.96 -7.94 -4.79
C ASP A 211 9.76 -7.88 -6.08
N ILE A 212 11.07 -7.72 -5.99
CA ILE A 212 11.98 -7.90 -7.13
C ILE A 212 13.08 -8.90 -6.80
N GLU A 213 13.63 -9.51 -7.84
CA GLU A 213 14.90 -10.23 -7.79
C GLU A 213 15.63 -10.04 -9.11
N MET A 214 16.98 -9.90 -9.05
CA MET A 214 17.81 -9.56 -10.19
C MET A 214 19.11 -10.36 -10.15
N SER A 215 19.41 -11.10 -11.23
CA SER A 215 20.67 -11.79 -11.43
C SER A 215 21.81 -10.82 -11.74
N PHE A 216 23.05 -11.25 -11.44
CA PHE A 216 24.28 -10.49 -11.68
C PHE A 216 24.25 -9.11 -11.03
N ALA A 217 23.63 -9.02 -9.85
CA ALA A 217 23.46 -7.82 -9.06
C ALA A 217 23.91 -8.06 -7.61
N ASP A 218 24.35 -7.00 -6.99
CA ASP A 218 24.62 -6.89 -5.57
C ASP A 218 23.61 -5.98 -4.86
N ASP A 219 23.82 -5.74 -3.58
CA ASP A 219 22.98 -4.87 -2.75
C ASP A 219 22.95 -3.43 -3.26
N ASP A 220 24.10 -2.89 -3.72
CA ASP A 220 24.19 -1.51 -4.26
C ASP A 220 23.34 -1.33 -5.50
N VAL A 221 23.35 -2.30 -6.43
CA VAL A 221 22.56 -2.27 -7.66
C VAL A 221 21.06 -2.24 -7.35
N VAL A 222 20.59 -3.09 -6.44
CA VAL A 222 19.16 -3.16 -6.13
C VAL A 222 18.67 -2.04 -5.23
N MET A 223 19.53 -1.43 -4.39
CA MET A 223 19.25 -0.15 -3.73
C MET A 223 19.03 0.96 -4.75
N GLY A 224 19.89 1.05 -5.79
CA GLY A 224 19.70 2.00 -6.88
C GLY A 224 18.38 1.80 -7.66
N VAL A 225 17.91 0.55 -7.83
CA VAL A 225 16.57 0.27 -8.40
C VAL A 225 15.47 0.82 -7.49
N MET A 226 15.60 0.63 -6.16
CA MET A 226 14.66 1.16 -5.16
C MET A 226 14.57 2.68 -5.22
N GLU A 227 15.70 3.37 -5.21
CA GLU A 227 15.78 4.84 -5.28
C GLU A 227 14.99 5.38 -6.48
N ARG A 228 15.27 4.85 -7.69
CA ARG A 228 14.61 5.27 -8.92
C ARG A 228 13.12 4.90 -8.96
N LEU A 229 12.74 3.78 -8.34
CA LEU A 229 11.34 3.35 -8.25
C LEU A 229 10.55 4.32 -7.36
N VAL A 230 11.07 4.64 -6.18
CA VAL A 230 10.40 5.54 -5.24
C VAL A 230 10.32 6.96 -5.80
N ASP A 231 11.38 7.46 -6.47
CA ASP A 231 11.35 8.73 -7.19
C ASP A 231 10.28 8.74 -8.30
N SER A 232 10.17 7.63 -9.06
CA SER A 232 9.13 7.49 -10.08
C SER A 232 7.72 7.53 -9.49
N ALA A 233 7.52 6.92 -8.31
CA ALA A 233 6.25 6.97 -7.58
C ALA A 233 5.95 8.38 -7.07
N ALA A 234 6.93 9.06 -6.46
CA ALA A 234 6.82 10.44 -5.99
C ALA A 234 6.39 11.39 -7.11
N ARG A 235 7.05 11.31 -8.27
CA ARG A 235 6.72 12.12 -9.46
C ARG A 235 5.34 11.79 -10.04
N ALA A 236 4.84 10.58 -9.88
CA ALA A 236 3.50 10.22 -10.33
C ALA A 236 2.45 10.80 -9.37
N VAL A 237 2.67 10.68 -8.07
CA VAL A 237 1.80 11.26 -7.04
C VAL A 237 1.75 12.78 -7.13
N ALA A 238 2.86 13.46 -7.39
CA ALA A 238 2.90 14.91 -7.57
C ALA A 238 1.99 15.44 -8.70
N LYS A 239 1.53 14.58 -9.61
CA LYS A 239 0.57 14.92 -10.67
C LYS A 239 -0.89 14.80 -10.24
N GLU A 240 -1.15 14.15 -9.13
CA GLU A 240 -2.49 13.99 -8.54
C GLU A 240 -2.86 15.22 -7.70
N THR A 241 -2.76 16.42 -8.31
CA THR A 241 -2.88 17.72 -7.63
C THR A 241 -4.20 17.85 -6.85
N GLU A 242 -5.33 17.46 -7.46
CA GLU A 242 -6.64 17.49 -6.79
C GLU A 242 -6.67 16.58 -5.53
N ALA A 243 -6.04 15.40 -5.61
CA ALA A 243 -5.98 14.50 -4.47
C ALA A 243 -5.08 15.05 -3.36
N LEU A 244 -3.93 15.62 -3.69
CA LEU A 244 -3.01 16.24 -2.75
C LEU A 244 -3.64 17.46 -2.05
N GLU A 245 -4.30 18.34 -2.83
CA GLU A 245 -5.07 19.48 -2.28
C GLU A 245 -6.18 19.01 -1.32
N THR A 246 -6.91 17.96 -1.69
CA THR A 246 -7.98 17.38 -0.86
C THR A 246 -7.42 16.81 0.46
N LEU A 247 -6.24 16.20 0.41
CA LEU A 247 -5.55 15.65 1.59
C LEU A 247 -4.81 16.73 2.40
N GLY A 248 -4.62 17.93 1.83
CA GLY A 248 -3.89 19.02 2.47
C GLY A 248 -2.40 18.71 2.67
N ILE A 249 -1.79 17.97 1.74
CA ILE A 249 -0.39 17.56 1.80
C ILE A 249 0.40 18.05 0.59
N GLU A 250 1.69 18.29 0.80
CA GLU A 250 2.63 18.60 -0.26
C GLU A 250 3.22 17.32 -0.85
N PRO A 251 3.57 17.31 -2.15
CA PRO A 251 4.25 16.17 -2.76
C PRO A 251 5.65 15.96 -2.15
N ILE A 252 6.01 14.70 -1.95
CA ILE A 252 7.34 14.33 -1.47
C ILE A 252 8.32 14.45 -2.65
N GLU A 253 9.38 15.24 -2.47
CA GLU A 253 10.49 15.36 -3.41
C GLU A 253 11.69 14.55 -2.91
N LEU A 254 12.36 13.84 -3.82
CA LEU A 254 13.54 13.06 -3.51
C LEU A 254 14.78 13.66 -4.16
N ASN A 255 15.86 13.77 -3.40
CA ASN A 255 17.18 14.10 -3.90
C ASN A 255 18.01 12.83 -3.98
N LEU A 256 18.29 12.36 -5.19
CA LEU A 256 19.08 11.15 -5.41
C LEU A 256 20.58 11.47 -5.56
N PRO A 257 21.49 10.58 -5.09
CA PRO A 257 21.21 9.34 -4.37
C PRO A 257 20.71 9.59 -2.95
N LEU A 258 19.91 8.65 -2.42
CA LEU A 258 19.41 8.72 -1.06
C LEU A 258 20.54 8.49 -0.05
N PRO A 259 20.47 9.07 1.14
CA PRO A 259 21.44 8.83 2.20
C PRO A 259 21.55 7.35 2.57
N ARG A 260 22.77 6.90 2.85
CA ARG A 260 23.08 5.55 3.32
C ARG A 260 23.91 5.64 4.57
N ILE A 261 23.49 4.96 5.62
CA ILE A 261 24.25 4.81 6.85
C ILE A 261 24.51 3.31 7.09
N THR A 262 25.57 3.00 7.77
CA THR A 262 25.84 1.65 8.25
C THR A 262 25.05 1.36 9.52
N TYR A 263 24.91 0.09 9.87
CA TYR A 263 24.29 -0.30 11.16
C TYR A 263 25.09 0.27 12.35
N ASP A 264 26.42 0.33 12.26
CA ASP A 264 27.26 0.91 13.32
C ASP A 264 26.95 2.40 13.51
N GLU A 265 26.84 3.17 12.42
CA GLU A 265 26.42 4.58 12.47
C GLU A 265 24.99 4.72 13.01
N ALA A 266 24.08 3.80 12.65
CA ALA A 266 22.72 3.78 13.19
C ALA A 266 22.70 3.53 14.72
N ILE A 267 23.56 2.64 15.23
CA ILE A 267 23.73 2.42 16.68
C ILE A 267 24.23 3.70 17.36
N GLU A 268 25.24 4.38 16.79
CA GLU A 268 25.71 5.66 17.33
C GLU A 268 24.59 6.72 17.35
N MET A 269 23.83 6.83 16.26
CA MET A 269 22.70 7.76 16.12
C MET A 269 21.52 7.42 17.04
N SER A 270 21.43 6.20 17.54
CA SER A 270 20.36 5.75 18.43
C SER A 270 20.42 6.37 19.84
N ASN A 271 21.48 7.11 20.16
CA ASN A 271 21.68 7.73 21.48
C ASN A 271 21.58 6.73 22.65
N GLY A 272 22.10 5.51 22.48
CA GLY A 272 22.05 4.44 23.48
C GLY A 272 20.71 3.77 23.64
N LYS A 273 19.81 3.87 22.65
CA LYS A 273 18.51 3.19 22.63
C LYS A 273 18.55 1.81 21.96
N ALA A 274 19.67 1.40 21.41
CA ALA A 274 19.94 0.08 20.89
C ALA A 274 21.37 -0.34 21.21
N GLU A 275 21.57 -1.65 21.43
CA GLU A 275 22.87 -2.27 21.59
C GLU A 275 23.32 -2.93 20.28
N TRP A 276 24.63 -3.03 20.07
CA TRP A 276 25.15 -3.67 18.87
C TRP A 276 24.80 -5.18 18.85
N GLY A 277 24.24 -5.64 17.74
CA GLY A 277 23.83 -7.03 17.56
C GLY A 277 22.36 -7.28 17.89
N GLU A 278 21.60 -6.24 18.23
CA GLU A 278 20.16 -6.29 18.42
C GLU A 278 19.41 -5.60 17.28
N ASP A 279 18.14 -5.94 17.08
CA ASP A 279 17.27 -5.23 16.17
C ASP A 279 16.97 -3.81 16.68
N LEU A 280 16.78 -2.85 15.77
CA LEU A 280 16.53 -1.46 16.13
C LEU A 280 15.13 -1.29 16.70
N SER A 281 15.04 -0.95 17.98
CA SER A 281 13.76 -0.66 18.64
C SER A 281 13.08 0.57 18.01
N MET A 282 11.77 0.73 18.28
CA MET A 282 11.02 1.91 17.84
C MET A 282 11.59 3.22 18.43
N GLU A 283 12.18 3.17 19.62
CA GLU A 283 12.83 4.33 20.24
C GLU A 283 14.11 4.67 19.49
N ALA A 284 14.94 3.67 19.18
CA ALA A 284 16.15 3.85 18.40
C ALA A 284 15.87 4.41 17.00
N THR A 285 14.89 3.85 16.29
CA THR A 285 14.53 4.34 14.95
C THR A 285 14.00 5.78 14.95
N ARG A 286 13.35 6.24 16.03
CA ARG A 286 12.95 7.66 16.17
C ARG A 286 14.14 8.58 16.34
N GLU A 287 15.14 8.20 17.13
CA GLU A 287 16.37 9.00 17.30
C GLU A 287 17.15 9.13 15.98
N ILE A 288 17.25 8.03 15.22
CA ILE A 288 17.86 8.01 13.90
C ILE A 288 17.07 8.91 12.93
N ALA A 289 15.75 8.75 12.89
CA ALA A 289 14.87 9.50 12.00
C ALA A 289 14.95 11.03 12.25
N ALA A 290 15.10 11.46 13.49
CA ALA A 290 15.25 12.87 13.84
C ALA A 290 16.50 13.51 13.20
N GLN A 291 17.52 12.70 12.87
CA GLN A 291 18.77 13.15 12.26
C GLN A 291 18.77 12.97 10.74
N MET A 292 18.09 11.92 10.22
CA MET A 292 18.09 11.57 8.79
C MET A 292 17.02 12.28 7.97
N ASN A 293 15.82 12.38 8.48
CA ASN A 293 14.63 12.98 7.85
C ASN A 293 14.36 12.50 6.41
N GLY A 294 13.24 11.85 6.17
CA GLY A 294 12.84 11.32 4.87
C GLY A 294 13.31 9.89 4.60
N PHE A 295 13.62 9.61 3.33
CA PHE A 295 14.07 8.28 2.90
C PHE A 295 15.57 8.10 3.03
N PHE A 296 16.00 6.94 3.55
CA PHE A 296 17.42 6.54 3.67
C PHE A 296 17.57 5.02 3.78
N PHE A 297 18.81 4.53 3.67
CA PHE A 297 19.13 3.12 3.85
C PHE A 297 19.98 2.91 5.09
N ILE A 298 19.75 1.78 5.78
CA ILE A 298 20.66 1.24 6.80
C ILE A 298 21.29 -0.02 6.20
N THR A 299 22.60 -0.04 6.09
CA THR A 299 23.39 -1.10 5.44
C THR A 299 24.30 -1.81 6.44
N LYS A 300 24.98 -2.88 6.03
CA LYS A 300 25.95 -3.61 6.87
C LYS A 300 25.38 -4.07 8.19
N TRP A 301 24.15 -4.62 8.15
CA TRP A 301 23.55 -5.22 9.31
C TRP A 301 24.36 -6.42 9.82
N PRO A 302 24.38 -6.69 11.15
CA PRO A 302 24.92 -7.94 11.68
C PRO A 302 24.35 -9.15 10.96
N LEU A 303 25.21 -10.08 10.55
CA LEU A 303 24.79 -11.26 9.79
C LEU A 303 23.79 -12.14 10.59
N SER A 304 23.91 -12.16 11.92
CA SER A 304 23.02 -12.89 12.81
C SER A 304 21.58 -12.40 12.80
N LEU A 305 21.34 -11.14 12.43
CA LEU A 305 20.00 -10.53 12.39
C LEU A 305 19.30 -10.69 11.03
N LYS A 306 20.03 -11.17 10.00
CA LYS A 306 19.46 -11.30 8.66
C LYS A 306 19.16 -12.77 8.32
N PRO A 307 18.12 -13.02 7.49
CA PRO A 307 17.71 -14.36 7.12
C PRO A 307 18.84 -15.17 6.45
N PHE A 308 18.72 -16.50 6.48
CA PHE A 308 19.74 -17.44 5.97
C PHE A 308 20.15 -17.20 4.53
N TYR A 309 19.29 -16.63 3.71
CA TYR A 309 19.53 -16.38 2.29
C TYR A 309 20.30 -15.08 2.00
N ILE A 310 20.60 -14.25 3.00
CA ILE A 310 21.39 -13.02 2.82
C ILE A 310 22.89 -13.34 2.85
N GLN A 311 23.59 -12.80 1.83
CA GLN A 311 25.03 -12.96 1.64
C GLN A 311 25.82 -12.32 2.80
N PRO A 312 26.78 -13.01 3.42
CA PRO A 312 27.78 -12.40 4.27
C PRO A 312 28.58 -11.32 3.52
N ASP A 313 29.00 -10.26 4.21
CA ASP A 313 30.00 -9.31 3.69
C ASP A 313 31.41 -9.90 3.74
N ASP A 314 32.41 -9.20 3.22
CA ASP A 314 33.83 -9.58 3.31
C ASP A 314 34.29 -9.72 4.79
N ASP A 315 33.80 -8.85 5.68
CA ASP A 315 33.82 -9.08 7.12
C ASP A 315 32.58 -9.90 7.51
N PRO A 316 32.73 -11.17 7.91
CA PRO A 316 31.61 -12.06 8.20
C PRO A 316 30.77 -11.65 9.41
N LYS A 317 31.17 -10.64 10.15
CA LYS A 317 30.38 -9.99 11.20
C LYS A 317 29.14 -9.31 10.61
N TYR A 318 29.25 -8.81 9.38
CA TYR A 318 28.22 -8.08 8.67
C TYR A 318 27.62 -8.89 7.51
N SER A 319 26.52 -8.39 7.03
CA SER A 319 25.81 -8.92 5.86
C SER A 319 25.71 -7.88 4.75
N ARG A 320 25.49 -8.33 3.53
CA ARG A 320 25.12 -7.51 2.38
C ARG A 320 23.59 -7.27 2.35
N GLY A 321 22.99 -7.20 3.54
CA GLY A 321 21.61 -6.83 3.75
C GLY A 321 21.47 -5.35 4.02
N PHE A 322 20.33 -4.79 3.61
CA PHE A 322 19.93 -3.43 3.91
C PHE A 322 18.48 -3.32 4.30
N ASP A 323 18.13 -2.28 5.05
CA ASP A 323 16.77 -1.85 5.26
C ASP A 323 16.57 -0.45 4.67
N PHE A 324 15.43 -0.25 4.03
CA PHE A 324 15.01 1.03 3.47
C PHE A 324 13.99 1.67 4.40
N MET A 325 14.29 2.86 4.85
CA MET A 325 13.55 3.58 5.87
C MET A 325 12.85 4.81 5.30
N TYR A 326 11.72 5.17 5.88
CA TYR A 326 11.14 6.51 5.78
C TYR A 326 10.89 7.03 7.19
N ASN A 327 11.66 8.00 7.62
CA ASN A 327 11.70 8.42 9.02
C ASN A 327 11.88 7.18 9.93
N GLU A 328 11.04 7.00 10.96
CA GLU A 328 11.10 5.84 11.85
C GLU A 328 10.41 4.58 11.30
N VAL A 329 9.96 4.58 10.03
CA VAL A 329 9.24 3.46 9.43
C VAL A 329 10.15 2.64 8.54
N GLU A 330 10.33 1.38 8.86
CA GLU A 330 10.92 0.42 7.92
C GLU A 330 9.94 0.14 6.78
N MET A 331 10.37 0.47 5.57
CA MET A 331 9.59 0.28 4.36
C MET A 331 9.82 -1.08 3.73
N THR A 332 11.06 -1.57 3.80
CA THR A 332 11.48 -2.83 3.19
C THR A 332 12.83 -3.29 3.72
N SER A 333 13.07 -4.59 3.61
CA SER A 333 14.38 -5.21 3.72
C SER A 333 14.80 -5.80 2.37
N GLY A 334 16.10 -5.78 2.09
CA GLY A 334 16.67 -6.33 0.88
C GLY A 334 18.13 -6.75 1.07
N GLY A 335 18.78 -7.14 -0.02
CA GLY A 335 20.20 -7.46 -0.01
C GLY A 335 20.63 -8.38 -1.13
N GLN A 336 21.92 -8.58 -1.21
CA GLN A 336 22.52 -9.64 -2.03
C GLN A 336 22.24 -10.99 -1.39
N ARG A 337 22.03 -12.01 -2.25
CA ARG A 337 21.68 -13.36 -1.81
C ARG A 337 22.87 -14.29 -1.84
N VAL A 338 22.88 -15.25 -0.94
CA VAL A 338 23.78 -16.42 -1.03
C VAL A 338 23.44 -17.17 -2.31
N HIS A 339 24.41 -17.40 -3.17
CA HIS A 339 24.25 -18.17 -4.41
C HIS A 339 25.03 -19.49 -4.42
N ASP A 340 25.96 -19.67 -3.47
CA ASP A 340 26.64 -20.95 -3.24
C ASP A 340 25.77 -21.88 -2.40
N VAL A 341 25.52 -23.10 -2.91
CA VAL A 341 24.62 -24.07 -2.26
C VAL A 341 25.16 -24.59 -0.93
N ASN A 342 26.48 -24.67 -0.76
CA ASN A 342 27.07 -25.18 0.49
C ASN A 342 26.97 -24.13 1.57
N MET A 343 27.33 -22.87 1.24
CA MET A 343 27.13 -21.74 2.15
C MET A 343 25.67 -21.62 2.55
N LEU A 344 24.73 -21.76 1.62
CA LEU A 344 23.30 -21.67 1.90
C LEU A 344 22.83 -22.77 2.87
N LYS A 345 23.35 -24.00 2.75
CA LYS A 345 23.08 -25.08 3.70
C LYS A 345 23.67 -24.82 5.09
N GLU A 346 24.85 -24.22 5.15
CA GLU A 346 25.48 -23.83 6.42
C GLU A 346 24.65 -22.75 7.12
N ARG A 347 24.23 -21.74 6.37
CA ARG A 347 23.36 -20.66 6.88
C ARG A 347 22.01 -21.17 7.39
N LEU A 348 21.38 -22.14 6.71
CA LEU A 348 20.17 -22.80 7.19
C LEU A 348 20.41 -23.48 8.54
N LYS A 349 21.49 -24.25 8.69
CA LYS A 349 21.84 -24.92 9.95
C LYS A 349 22.12 -23.94 11.08
N GLU A 350 22.84 -22.85 10.82
CA GLU A 350 23.12 -21.79 11.81
C GLU A 350 21.83 -21.20 12.39
N GLN A 351 20.78 -21.14 11.58
CA GLN A 351 19.46 -20.66 12.01
C GLN A 351 18.55 -21.80 12.55
N GLY A 352 19.11 -22.98 12.77
CA GLY A 352 18.36 -24.13 13.32
C GLY A 352 17.38 -24.78 12.36
N LEU A 353 17.52 -24.52 11.04
CA LEU A 353 16.67 -25.09 10.00
C LEU A 353 17.32 -26.33 9.39
N ASP A 354 16.51 -27.36 9.12
CA ASP A 354 16.98 -28.57 8.45
C ASP A 354 17.02 -28.36 6.93
N PRO A 355 18.21 -28.39 6.28
CA PRO A 355 18.33 -28.24 4.84
C PRO A 355 17.52 -29.26 4.02
N ASP A 356 17.25 -30.45 4.56
CA ASP A 356 16.47 -31.47 3.85
C ASP A 356 15.01 -31.06 3.63
N GLY A 357 14.47 -30.20 4.49
CA GLY A 357 13.16 -29.59 4.31
C GLY A 357 13.11 -28.56 3.17
N PHE A 358 14.27 -28.10 2.70
CA PHE A 358 14.42 -27.06 1.66
C PHE A 358 14.94 -27.62 0.32
N ASN A 359 14.96 -28.92 0.12
CA ASN A 359 15.54 -29.52 -1.10
C ASN A 359 14.98 -28.91 -2.39
N HIS A 360 13.66 -28.67 -2.48
CA HIS A 360 13.03 -28.04 -3.64
C HIS A 360 13.55 -26.63 -3.93
N TYR A 361 13.95 -25.89 -2.90
CA TYR A 361 14.55 -24.56 -3.03
C TYR A 361 16.06 -24.65 -3.31
N LEU A 362 16.77 -25.61 -2.72
CA LEU A 362 18.21 -25.79 -2.88
C LEU A 362 18.61 -26.37 -4.27
N ASP A 363 17.70 -27.08 -4.93
CA ASP A 363 18.02 -27.75 -6.21
C ASP A 363 18.47 -26.76 -7.31
N PRO A 364 17.82 -25.62 -7.58
CA PRO A 364 18.33 -24.66 -8.56
C PRO A 364 19.75 -24.16 -8.29
N PHE A 365 20.15 -24.07 -7.02
CA PHE A 365 21.50 -23.61 -6.64
C PHE A 365 22.59 -24.61 -7.00
N ARG A 366 22.26 -25.91 -7.17
CA ARG A 366 23.19 -26.96 -7.60
C ARG A 366 23.52 -26.90 -9.07
N TYR A 367 22.67 -26.24 -9.87
CA TYR A 367 22.74 -26.26 -11.34
C TYR A 367 23.08 -24.89 -11.94
N GLY A 368 23.82 -24.06 -11.22
CA GLY A 368 24.34 -22.80 -11.74
C GLY A 368 23.48 -21.59 -11.40
N MET A 369 23.29 -21.35 -10.11
CA MET A 369 22.66 -20.13 -9.61
C MET A 369 23.57 -18.93 -9.80
N PRO A 370 23.16 -17.88 -10.54
CA PRO A 370 23.97 -16.67 -10.63
C PRO A 370 23.99 -15.90 -9.29
N PRO A 371 25.00 -15.06 -9.02
CA PRO A 371 24.90 -14.02 -8.00
C PRO A 371 23.64 -13.20 -8.25
N HIS A 372 22.87 -12.91 -7.22
CA HIS A 372 21.59 -12.20 -7.35
C HIS A 372 21.27 -11.40 -6.11
N ALA A 373 20.41 -10.41 -6.25
CA ALA A 373 19.97 -9.53 -5.20
C ALA A 373 18.52 -9.07 -5.42
N GLY A 374 17.86 -8.67 -4.36
CA GLY A 374 16.49 -8.17 -4.45
C GLY A 374 15.96 -7.64 -3.13
N TRP A 375 14.70 -7.26 -3.15
CA TRP A 375 13.99 -6.71 -1.99
C TRP A 375 12.48 -6.98 -2.09
N GLY A 376 11.78 -6.76 -0.96
CA GLY A 376 10.32 -6.80 -0.90
C GLY A 376 9.79 -5.53 -0.20
N LEU A 377 8.97 -4.72 -0.89
CA LEU A 377 8.43 -3.43 -0.45
C LEU A 377 6.92 -3.51 -0.30
N GLY A 378 6.38 -3.10 0.86
CA GLY A 378 4.93 -3.04 1.07
C GLY A 378 4.29 -1.91 0.26
N LEU A 379 3.44 -2.24 -0.75
CA LEU A 379 2.68 -1.23 -1.51
C LEU A 379 1.76 -0.41 -0.60
N ASP A 380 1.17 -1.05 0.40
CA ASP A 380 0.25 -0.40 1.34
C ASP A 380 0.97 0.65 2.20
N ARG A 381 2.20 0.33 2.70
CA ARG A 381 3.05 1.28 3.43
C ARG A 381 3.50 2.42 2.53
N LEU A 382 3.94 2.12 1.32
CA LEU A 382 4.38 3.15 0.37
C LEU A 382 3.22 4.11 0.04
N SER A 383 2.03 3.57 -0.17
CA SER A 383 0.82 4.37 -0.40
C SER A 383 0.44 5.23 0.80
N MET A 384 0.56 4.68 2.02
CA MET A 384 0.32 5.39 3.27
C MET A 384 1.24 6.60 3.42
N ILE A 385 2.54 6.44 3.12
CA ILE A 385 3.52 7.55 3.19
C ILE A 385 3.16 8.64 2.19
N PHE A 386 2.92 8.29 0.93
CA PHE A 386 2.60 9.27 -0.12
C PHE A 386 1.24 9.94 0.04
N ALA A 387 0.30 9.30 0.74
CA ALA A 387 -1.00 9.89 1.09
C ALA A 387 -0.97 10.69 2.40
N GLY A 388 0.15 10.72 3.12
CA GLY A 388 0.25 11.34 4.44
C GLY A 388 -0.65 10.70 5.51
N ALA A 389 -1.11 9.47 5.26
CA ALA A 389 -2.02 8.76 6.16
C ALA A 389 -1.28 8.21 7.39
N LYS A 390 -1.96 8.23 8.55
CA LYS A 390 -1.38 7.76 9.82
C LYS A 390 -1.61 6.28 10.09
N ASN A 391 -2.50 5.65 9.32
CA ASN A 391 -2.87 4.25 9.49
C ASN A 391 -2.98 3.58 8.11
N VAL A 392 -2.29 2.48 7.93
CA VAL A 392 -2.27 1.72 6.68
C VAL A 392 -3.66 1.28 6.21
N ARG A 393 -4.60 1.08 7.15
CA ARG A 393 -6.00 0.74 6.85
C ARG A 393 -6.73 1.82 6.05
N GLU A 394 -6.26 3.06 6.10
CA GLU A 394 -6.83 4.16 5.30
C GLU A 394 -6.50 4.01 3.81
N CYS A 395 -5.39 3.35 3.49
CA CYS A 395 -4.92 3.10 2.13
C CYS A 395 -5.27 1.70 1.60
N VAL A 396 -6.03 0.89 2.34
CA VAL A 396 -6.52 -0.43 1.91
C VAL A 396 -8.04 -0.42 1.88
N LEU A 397 -8.64 -0.90 0.78
CA LEU A 397 -10.10 -0.86 0.60
C LEU A 397 -10.82 -1.66 1.68
N PHE A 398 -10.45 -2.90 1.87
CA PHE A 398 -11.01 -3.82 2.87
C PHE A 398 -9.88 -4.52 3.60
N PRO A 399 -9.30 -3.87 4.64
CA PRO A 399 -8.15 -4.41 5.34
C PRO A 399 -8.50 -5.69 6.12
N ARG A 400 -7.52 -6.60 6.19
CA ARG A 400 -7.56 -7.78 7.05
C ARG A 400 -6.50 -7.64 8.14
N ASP A 401 -6.95 -7.71 9.37
CA ASP A 401 -6.11 -7.72 10.56
C ASP A 401 -6.62 -8.78 11.53
N ARG A 402 -5.99 -8.89 12.68
CA ARG A 402 -6.30 -9.93 13.69
C ARG A 402 -7.80 -10.01 14.03
N THR A 403 -8.53 -8.92 13.96
CA THR A 403 -9.92 -8.84 14.41
C THR A 403 -10.92 -8.68 13.25
N ARG A 404 -10.47 -8.19 12.09
CA ARG A 404 -11.34 -7.84 10.98
C ARG A 404 -11.32 -8.88 9.86
N MET A 405 -12.48 -9.57 9.70
CA MET A 405 -12.73 -10.51 8.61
C MET A 405 -13.82 -10.01 7.65
N THR A 406 -14.62 -9.02 8.07
CA THR A 406 -15.71 -8.42 7.29
C THR A 406 -15.78 -6.92 7.53
N PRO A 407 -16.30 -6.15 6.62
CA PRO A 407 -16.46 -6.36 5.18
C PRO A 407 -15.14 -6.48 4.49
#